data_19a64a9548a354b80a08606338acade3
#
_entry.id   19a64a9548a354b80a08606338acade3
#
_cell.length_a   1.000
_cell.length_b   1.000
_cell.length_c   1.000
_cell.angle_alpha   90.00
_cell.angle_beta   90.00
_cell.angle_gamma   90.00
#
_symmetry.space_group_name_H-M   'P 1'
#
loop_
_entity.id
_entity.type
_entity.pdbx_description
1 polymer ?
#
loop_
_entity_poly.entity_id
_entity_poly.type
_entity_poly.pdbx_seq_one_letter_code
_entity_poly.pdbx_strand_id
1 'polypeptide(L)'
;MFVLFRKLIKRYPNKSHRALEILPGFVSWSLISFPVWGSFLWPLGLAYFIIIFDIYWLYRSVTMAIFAVMSHFRIEANKRYSWMGDVKGFKDWKRVYHTIVIPTYKEPGTTLERTLKALASQTLSSKQIIPVIAFEERAGKEINETRRELLEKKFKGKFAKLIFSYHPANIKGEVVGKSSNAAWGAKTFLKEMKKHKDWEMDKMTISSLDCDVLLHPNHVAALTYKFLDSPRKYRTIWQGAIMFYNNIEKIPAPMRVFNRIASVINMGTLMRPDRLINFSTYTLSLKLMDEVGYWDSDVIPEDYRIFFKTYFATDGEVEVEPIFLPIFADAAEADGFWNTFTNTYEQVKRWAWGASDDVYIIKKYILDEKAPFWDKTIRVLKVLEDHMLWPVNWFIITLGATLPPLLNDKFSRTVIGKTLPQVASAILTLSLVSLLAIIVVDLKARPKVEGLSWWRRVLSPFEFILLPVVGFFFSAIPGIDAHTRLMLGKYLEDRGTEKV
;
A
#
# COMPACT_ATOMS: atom_id res chain seq x y z
N MET A 1 27.21 18.84 7.02
CA MET A 1 26.84 17.41 7.06
C MET A 1 26.43 16.89 5.67
N PHE A 2 25.41 17.42 5.00
CA PHE A 2 24.97 16.98 3.67
C PHE A 2 26.07 16.95 2.60
N VAL A 3 26.95 17.96 2.54
CA VAL A 3 28.06 18.00 1.56
C VAL A 3 28.98 16.78 1.71
N LEU A 4 29.25 16.36 2.94
CA LEU A 4 30.06 15.16 3.21
C LEU A 4 29.36 13.88 2.74
N PHE A 5 28.06 13.71 3.09
CA PHE A 5 27.28 12.56 2.65
C PHE A 5 27.16 12.48 1.12
N ARG A 6 26.93 13.60 0.43
CA ARG A 6 26.94 13.67 -1.04
C ARG A 6 28.27 13.19 -1.63
N LYS A 7 29.40 13.65 -1.07
CA LYS A 7 30.73 13.21 -1.51
C LYS A 7 30.91 11.71 -1.29
N LEU A 8 30.49 11.17 -0.14
CA LEU A 8 30.57 9.74 0.19
C LEU A 8 29.72 8.88 -0.76
N ILE A 9 28.49 9.26 -1.02
CA ILE A 9 27.59 8.54 -1.93
C ILE A 9 28.15 8.53 -3.35
N LYS A 10 28.67 9.67 -3.83
CA LYS A 10 29.27 9.75 -5.18
C LYS A 10 30.58 8.97 -5.29
N ARG A 11 31.42 9.01 -4.24
CA ARG A 11 32.74 8.35 -4.23
C ARG A 11 32.64 6.83 -4.05
N TYR A 12 31.68 6.36 -3.26
CA TYR A 12 31.51 4.95 -2.90
C TYR A 12 30.06 4.46 -3.12
N PRO A 13 29.53 4.44 -4.36
CA PRO A 13 28.13 4.21 -4.64
C PRO A 13 27.63 2.84 -4.15
N ASN A 14 28.43 1.77 -4.30
CA ASN A 14 28.05 0.41 -3.87
C ASN A 14 28.13 0.24 -2.35
N LYS A 15 29.17 0.80 -1.69
CA LYS A 15 29.30 0.72 -0.24
C LYS A 15 28.20 1.52 0.48
N SER A 16 27.88 2.71 -0.03
CA SER A 16 26.78 3.51 0.53
C SER A 16 25.41 2.89 0.25
N HIS A 17 25.23 2.21 -0.89
CA HIS A 17 24.03 1.44 -1.15
C HIS A 17 23.86 0.33 -0.10
N ARG A 18 24.90 -0.48 0.09
CA ARG A 18 24.87 -1.59 1.04
C ARG A 18 24.70 -1.14 2.48
N ALA A 19 25.33 -0.04 2.88
CA ALA A 19 25.16 0.53 4.22
C ALA A 19 23.70 0.95 4.49
N LEU A 20 23.03 1.54 3.50
CA LEU A 20 21.63 1.93 3.60
C LEU A 20 20.67 0.72 3.60
N GLU A 21 20.99 -0.37 2.89
CA GLU A 21 20.22 -1.62 2.99
C GLU A 21 20.30 -2.30 4.35
N ILE A 22 21.43 -2.15 5.04
CA ILE A 22 21.62 -2.70 6.39
C ILE A 22 20.80 -1.91 7.44
N LEU A 23 20.57 -0.62 7.21
CA LEU A 23 19.97 0.30 8.17
C LEU A 23 18.59 -0.14 8.70
N PRO A 24 17.60 -0.53 7.88
CA PRO A 24 16.29 -0.98 8.39
C PRO A 24 16.40 -2.15 9.36
N GLY A 25 17.14 -3.20 8.99
CA GLY A 25 17.35 -4.36 9.85
C GLY A 25 18.11 -4.04 11.13
N PHE A 26 19.17 -3.24 11.03
CA PHE A 26 19.96 -2.81 12.18
C PHE A 26 19.12 -2.01 13.18
N VAL A 27 18.35 -1.02 12.71
CA VAL A 27 17.48 -0.21 13.58
C VAL A 27 16.40 -1.08 14.21
N SER A 28 15.73 -1.95 13.45
CA SER A 28 14.67 -2.82 13.95
C SER A 28 15.19 -3.74 15.05
N TRP A 29 16.32 -4.44 14.84
CA TRP A 29 16.90 -5.32 15.86
C TRP A 29 17.42 -4.55 17.08
N SER A 30 18.00 -3.36 16.87
CA SER A 30 18.45 -2.51 17.98
C SER A 30 17.29 -2.09 18.88
N LEU A 31 16.15 -1.68 18.29
CA LEU A 31 14.95 -1.27 19.03
C LEU A 31 14.26 -2.46 19.71
N ILE A 32 14.11 -3.61 19.03
CA ILE A 32 13.49 -4.82 19.60
C ILE A 32 14.31 -5.35 20.77
N SER A 33 15.64 -5.31 20.69
CA SER A 33 16.53 -5.76 21.76
C SER A 33 16.78 -4.71 22.85
N PHE A 34 16.38 -3.46 22.64
CA PHE A 34 16.60 -2.36 23.60
C PHE A 34 15.99 -2.65 25.00
N PRO A 35 14.78 -3.23 25.14
CA PRO A 35 14.28 -3.63 26.45
C PRO A 35 15.20 -4.59 27.22
N VAL A 36 16.02 -5.40 26.52
CA VAL A 36 16.98 -6.31 27.14
C VAL A 36 18.25 -5.57 27.53
N TRP A 37 19.04 -5.08 26.56
CA TRP A 37 20.33 -4.47 26.85
C TRP A 37 20.22 -3.12 27.59
N GLY A 38 19.18 -2.33 27.29
CA GLY A 38 18.90 -1.07 27.97
C GLY A 38 18.57 -1.24 29.44
N SER A 39 17.99 -2.39 29.84
CA SER A 39 17.72 -2.72 31.24
C SER A 39 18.98 -2.73 32.11
N PHE A 40 20.11 -3.07 31.52
CA PHE A 40 21.38 -3.12 32.22
C PHE A 40 22.22 -1.86 32.06
N LEU A 41 22.27 -1.32 30.86
CA LEU A 41 23.15 -0.19 30.53
C LEU A 41 22.52 1.18 30.82
N TRP A 42 21.20 1.33 30.65
CA TRP A 42 20.53 2.61 30.82
C TRP A 42 19.05 2.46 31.22
N PRO A 43 18.76 1.82 32.38
CA PRO A 43 17.38 1.45 32.76
C PRO A 43 16.41 2.63 32.87
N LEU A 44 16.87 3.78 33.34
CA LEU A 44 16.05 4.99 33.45
C LEU A 44 15.68 5.56 32.07
N GLY A 45 16.67 5.67 31.17
CA GLY A 45 16.42 6.12 29.81
C GLY A 45 15.52 5.17 29.02
N LEU A 46 15.68 3.85 29.24
CA LEU A 46 14.79 2.85 28.68
C LEU A 46 13.35 3.03 29.17
N ALA A 47 13.13 3.28 30.46
CA ALA A 47 11.79 3.50 30.99
C ALA A 47 11.11 4.73 30.34
N TYR A 48 11.82 5.82 30.22
CA TYR A 48 11.30 7.01 29.50
C TYR A 48 11.04 6.73 28.03
N PHE A 49 11.94 6.01 27.36
CA PHE A 49 11.72 5.59 25.97
C PHE A 49 10.43 4.81 25.82
N ILE A 50 10.16 3.82 26.68
CA ILE A 50 8.95 3.00 26.61
C ILE A 50 7.70 3.86 26.83
N ILE A 51 7.69 4.71 27.85
CA ILE A 51 6.54 5.61 28.12
C ILE A 51 6.28 6.54 26.92
N ILE A 52 7.32 7.16 26.36
CA ILE A 52 7.20 8.03 25.20
C ILE A 52 6.70 7.25 23.98
N PHE A 53 7.18 6.05 23.78
CA PHE A 53 6.76 5.17 22.70
C PHE A 53 5.27 4.80 22.82
N ASP A 54 4.80 4.44 24.03
CA ASP A 54 3.39 4.12 24.28
C ASP A 54 2.48 5.34 24.11
N ILE A 55 2.90 6.52 24.56
CA ILE A 55 2.19 7.80 24.32
C ILE A 55 2.12 8.08 22.82
N TYR A 56 3.22 7.90 22.09
CA TYR A 56 3.25 8.07 20.65
C TYR A 56 2.30 7.08 19.96
N TRP A 57 2.23 5.83 20.42
CA TRP A 57 1.32 4.83 19.90
C TRP A 57 -0.15 5.16 20.19
N LEU A 58 -0.44 5.65 21.39
CA LEU A 58 -1.77 6.19 21.73
C LEU A 58 -2.16 7.32 20.78
N TYR A 59 -1.27 8.29 20.56
CA TYR A 59 -1.50 9.38 19.60
C TYR A 59 -1.79 8.83 18.19
N ARG A 60 -1.00 7.87 17.71
CA ARG A 60 -1.22 7.25 16.39
C ARG A 60 -2.57 6.53 16.30
N SER A 61 -2.95 5.76 17.31
CA SER A 61 -4.21 5.02 17.32
C SER A 61 -5.43 5.95 17.38
N VAL A 62 -5.38 7.00 18.21
CA VAL A 62 -6.45 7.99 18.29
C VAL A 62 -6.61 8.77 16.98
N THR A 63 -5.51 9.28 16.44
CA THR A 63 -5.56 10.02 15.18
C THR A 63 -6.03 9.15 14.02
N MET A 64 -5.60 7.88 13.94
CA MET A 64 -6.05 6.94 12.93
C MET A 64 -7.55 6.66 13.05
N ALA A 65 -8.07 6.46 14.27
CA ALA A 65 -9.50 6.26 14.49
C ALA A 65 -10.33 7.47 14.05
N ILE A 66 -9.91 8.68 14.41
CA ILE A 66 -10.57 9.94 13.98
C ILE A 66 -10.59 10.02 12.45
N PHE A 67 -9.46 9.81 11.80
CA PHE A 67 -9.37 9.92 10.34
C PHE A 67 -10.13 8.79 9.63
N ALA A 68 -10.18 7.59 10.19
CA ALA A 68 -11.00 6.51 9.66
C ALA A 68 -12.50 6.87 9.70
N VAL A 69 -12.99 7.44 10.82
CA VAL A 69 -14.37 7.91 10.94
C VAL A 69 -14.65 9.02 9.91
N MET A 70 -13.79 10.03 9.82
CA MET A 70 -13.95 11.12 8.86
C MET A 70 -13.95 10.62 7.41
N SER A 71 -13.03 9.70 7.08
CA SER A 71 -12.93 9.09 5.76
C SER A 71 -14.19 8.29 5.42
N HIS A 72 -14.71 7.51 6.38
CA HIS A 72 -15.97 6.77 6.21
C HIS A 72 -17.12 7.69 5.79
N PHE A 73 -17.33 8.80 6.50
CA PHE A 73 -18.40 9.75 6.15
C PHE A 73 -18.17 10.38 4.76
N ARG A 74 -16.92 10.72 4.42
CA ARG A 74 -16.61 11.22 3.07
C ARG A 74 -16.88 10.17 1.99
N ILE A 75 -16.50 8.92 2.22
CA ILE A 75 -16.77 7.82 1.29
C ILE A 75 -18.27 7.65 1.10
N GLU A 76 -19.07 7.62 2.18
CA GLU A 76 -20.53 7.48 2.08
C GLU A 76 -21.20 8.66 1.33
N ALA A 77 -20.70 9.87 1.51
CA ALA A 77 -21.16 11.03 0.76
C ALA A 77 -20.81 10.92 -0.73
N ASN A 78 -19.56 10.56 -1.05
CA ASN A 78 -19.05 10.46 -2.42
C ASN A 78 -19.70 9.31 -3.21
N LYS A 79 -20.08 8.20 -2.56
CA LYS A 79 -20.83 7.10 -3.19
C LYS A 79 -22.18 7.55 -3.73
N ARG A 80 -22.83 8.51 -3.08
CA ARG A 80 -24.16 9.03 -3.44
C ARG A 80 -24.10 10.22 -4.39
N TYR A 81 -22.92 10.79 -4.58
CA TYR A 81 -22.73 11.98 -5.37
C TYR A 81 -22.86 11.70 -6.88
N SER A 82 -23.46 12.65 -7.61
CA SER A 82 -23.68 12.52 -9.07
C SER A 82 -22.46 13.00 -9.88
N TRP A 83 -21.36 12.25 -9.80
CA TRP A 83 -20.10 12.59 -10.47
C TRP A 83 -20.27 12.85 -11.97
N MET A 84 -21.09 12.05 -12.65
CA MET A 84 -21.33 12.24 -14.09
C MET A 84 -22.10 13.51 -14.41
N GLY A 85 -22.89 14.06 -13.47
CA GLY A 85 -23.54 15.36 -13.61
C GLY A 85 -22.49 16.45 -13.85
N ASP A 86 -21.50 16.52 -12.98
CA ASP A 86 -20.43 17.53 -13.02
C ASP A 86 -19.46 17.29 -14.17
N VAL A 87 -19.09 16.02 -14.44
CA VAL A 87 -18.24 15.68 -15.60
C VAL A 87 -18.78 16.22 -16.90
N LYS A 88 -20.10 16.13 -17.12
CA LYS A 88 -20.76 16.63 -18.33
C LYS A 88 -20.69 18.16 -18.46
N GLY A 89 -20.40 18.88 -17.39
CA GLY A 89 -20.17 20.34 -17.42
C GLY A 89 -18.88 20.74 -18.15
N PHE A 90 -17.90 19.87 -18.24
CA PHE A 90 -16.64 20.12 -18.94
C PHE A 90 -16.80 19.87 -20.47
N LYS A 91 -16.41 20.81 -21.29
CA LYS A 91 -16.54 20.68 -22.76
C LYS A 91 -15.79 19.48 -23.34
N ASP A 92 -14.62 19.19 -22.83
CA ASP A 92 -13.69 18.15 -23.35
C ASP A 92 -13.80 16.79 -22.65
N TRP A 93 -14.79 16.57 -21.80
CA TRP A 93 -14.87 15.33 -21.01
C TRP A 93 -14.89 14.05 -21.86
N LYS A 94 -15.47 14.08 -23.07
CA LYS A 94 -15.51 12.94 -24.00
C LYS A 94 -14.15 12.59 -24.62
N ARG A 95 -13.18 13.52 -24.53
CA ARG A 95 -11.82 13.33 -25.05
C ARG A 95 -10.85 12.77 -24.00
N VAL A 96 -11.30 12.62 -22.74
CA VAL A 96 -10.49 12.03 -21.69
C VAL A 96 -10.57 10.51 -21.76
N TYR A 97 -9.40 9.85 -21.84
CA TYR A 97 -9.29 8.40 -21.83
C TYR A 97 -8.50 7.92 -20.60
N HIS A 98 -8.92 6.77 -20.10
CA HIS A 98 -8.31 6.15 -18.92
C HIS A 98 -7.66 4.83 -19.30
N THR A 99 -6.33 4.80 -19.35
CA THR A 99 -5.57 3.56 -19.54
C THR A 99 -5.40 2.88 -18.18
N ILE A 100 -5.77 1.62 -18.10
CA ILE A 100 -5.70 0.84 -16.86
C ILE A 100 -4.85 -0.39 -17.12
N VAL A 101 -3.63 -0.38 -16.59
CA VAL A 101 -2.68 -1.50 -16.69
C VAL A 101 -2.99 -2.48 -15.56
N ILE A 102 -3.24 -3.73 -15.91
CA ILE A 102 -3.63 -4.82 -15.01
C ILE A 102 -2.59 -5.94 -15.13
N PRO A 103 -1.52 -5.89 -14.31
CA PRO A 103 -0.55 -6.97 -14.26
C PRO A 103 -1.19 -8.23 -13.71
N THR A 104 -0.89 -9.38 -14.33
CA THR A 104 -1.42 -10.68 -13.91
C THR A 104 -0.39 -11.78 -14.18
N TYR A 105 -0.34 -12.76 -13.29
CA TYR A 105 0.56 -13.91 -13.41
C TYR A 105 -0.23 -15.21 -13.66
N LYS A 106 -0.75 -15.82 -12.60
CA LYS A 106 -1.50 -17.08 -12.65
C LYS A 106 -2.94 -16.96 -12.14
N GLU A 107 -3.40 -15.76 -11.86
CA GLU A 107 -4.75 -15.57 -11.36
C GLU A 107 -5.79 -16.12 -12.33
N PRO A 108 -6.88 -16.71 -11.81
CA PRO A 108 -7.94 -17.31 -12.64
C PRO A 108 -8.54 -16.31 -13.63
N GLY A 109 -8.92 -16.76 -14.81
CA GLY A 109 -9.61 -15.93 -15.80
C GLY A 109 -10.91 -15.30 -15.27
N THR A 110 -11.57 -15.97 -14.32
CA THR A 110 -12.78 -15.49 -13.64
C THR A 110 -12.52 -14.24 -12.78
N THR A 111 -11.34 -14.14 -12.15
CA THR A 111 -10.91 -12.95 -11.38
C THR A 111 -10.75 -11.75 -12.33
N LEU A 112 -10.03 -11.92 -13.43
CA LEU A 112 -9.88 -10.88 -14.45
C LEU A 112 -11.22 -10.49 -15.07
N GLU A 113 -12.09 -11.48 -15.32
CA GLU A 113 -13.44 -11.21 -15.82
C GLU A 113 -14.26 -10.34 -14.87
N ARG A 114 -14.20 -10.62 -13.56
CA ARG A 114 -14.89 -9.85 -12.52
C ARG A 114 -14.39 -8.40 -12.51
N THR A 115 -13.07 -8.18 -12.58
CA THR A 115 -12.45 -6.85 -12.66
C THR A 115 -12.86 -6.11 -13.93
N LEU A 116 -12.82 -6.76 -15.09
CA LEU A 116 -13.26 -6.14 -16.35
C LEU A 116 -14.76 -5.85 -16.37
N LYS A 117 -15.60 -6.67 -15.74
CA LYS A 117 -17.04 -6.36 -15.56
C LYS A 117 -17.23 -5.09 -14.74
N ALA A 118 -16.48 -4.92 -13.63
CA ALA A 118 -16.53 -3.71 -12.82
C ALA A 118 -16.08 -2.48 -13.61
N LEU A 119 -15.08 -2.60 -14.49
CA LEU A 119 -14.65 -1.53 -15.38
C LEU A 119 -15.69 -1.24 -16.48
N ALA A 120 -16.34 -2.25 -17.03
CA ALA A 120 -17.38 -2.07 -18.07
C ALA A 120 -18.67 -1.47 -17.51
N SER A 121 -18.91 -1.57 -16.20
CA SER A 121 -20.11 -1.06 -15.51
C SER A 121 -19.89 0.32 -14.85
N GLN A 122 -18.81 1.01 -15.17
CA GLN A 122 -18.58 2.37 -14.69
C GLN A 122 -19.65 3.34 -15.21
N THR A 123 -19.99 4.37 -14.43
CA THR A 123 -20.94 5.41 -14.84
C THR A 123 -20.38 6.29 -15.97
N LEU A 124 -19.06 6.47 -16.05
CA LEU A 124 -18.40 6.95 -17.26
C LEU A 124 -18.49 5.89 -18.35
N SER A 125 -18.63 6.32 -19.61
CA SER A 125 -18.66 5.39 -20.74
C SER A 125 -17.42 4.49 -20.78
N SER A 126 -17.63 3.19 -20.82
CA SER A 126 -16.52 2.22 -20.99
C SER A 126 -15.75 2.42 -22.31
N LYS A 127 -16.33 3.16 -23.28
CA LYS A 127 -15.62 3.58 -24.49
C LYS A 127 -14.55 4.67 -24.26
N GLN A 128 -14.38 5.12 -23.02
CA GLN A 128 -13.28 5.99 -22.61
C GLN A 128 -12.27 5.23 -21.74
N ILE A 129 -12.44 3.92 -21.56
CA ILE A 129 -11.56 3.05 -20.75
C ILE A 129 -10.80 2.12 -21.70
N ILE A 130 -9.48 2.00 -21.45
CA ILE A 130 -8.55 1.16 -22.20
C ILE A 130 -7.85 0.21 -21.23
N PRO A 131 -8.42 -0.97 -20.95
CA PRO A 131 -7.73 -1.98 -20.14
C PRO A 131 -6.54 -2.56 -20.92
N VAL A 132 -5.42 -2.70 -20.23
CA VAL A 132 -4.20 -3.36 -20.69
C VAL A 132 -3.96 -4.55 -19.79
N ILE A 133 -4.30 -5.75 -20.24
CA ILE A 133 -4.04 -6.98 -19.51
C ILE A 133 -2.59 -7.39 -19.74
N ALA A 134 -1.77 -7.26 -18.71
CA ALA A 134 -0.34 -7.53 -18.81
C ALA A 134 -0.05 -8.94 -18.26
N PHE A 135 0.01 -9.91 -19.17
CA PHE A 135 0.39 -11.28 -18.87
C PHE A 135 1.90 -11.44 -18.73
N GLU A 136 2.33 -12.39 -17.90
CA GLU A 136 3.72 -12.84 -17.86
C GLU A 136 3.88 -14.18 -18.62
N GLU A 137 4.89 -14.27 -19.50
CA GLU A 137 5.17 -15.53 -20.22
C GLU A 137 5.46 -16.70 -19.28
N ARG A 138 6.00 -16.42 -18.09
CA ARG A 138 6.28 -17.41 -17.04
C ARG A 138 5.02 -18.16 -16.56
N ALA A 139 3.83 -17.60 -16.74
CA ALA A 139 2.57 -18.27 -16.39
C ALA A 139 2.28 -19.46 -17.30
N GLY A 140 2.92 -19.50 -18.48
CA GLY A 140 2.68 -20.52 -19.51
C GLY A 140 1.81 -19.98 -20.65
N LYS A 141 2.21 -20.33 -21.87
CA LYS A 141 1.54 -19.84 -23.09
C LYS A 141 0.07 -20.28 -23.14
N GLU A 142 -0.21 -21.55 -22.85
CA GLU A 142 -1.56 -22.11 -22.90
C GLU A 142 -2.51 -21.42 -21.91
N ILE A 143 -2.05 -21.19 -20.67
CA ILE A 143 -2.82 -20.48 -19.63
C ILE A 143 -3.14 -19.07 -20.09
N ASN A 144 -2.14 -18.37 -20.65
CA ASN A 144 -2.30 -16.98 -21.10
C ASN A 144 -3.28 -16.88 -22.28
N GLU A 145 -3.16 -17.77 -23.28
CA GLU A 145 -4.06 -17.77 -24.43
C GLU A 145 -5.50 -18.15 -24.05
N THR A 146 -5.71 -19.15 -23.19
CA THR A 146 -7.04 -19.50 -22.68
C THR A 146 -7.72 -18.31 -21.99
N ARG A 147 -6.97 -17.59 -21.12
CA ARG A 147 -7.47 -16.39 -20.45
C ARG A 147 -7.76 -15.27 -21.46
N ARG A 148 -6.85 -15.04 -22.41
CA ARG A 148 -7.05 -14.05 -23.46
C ARG A 148 -8.33 -14.30 -24.26
N GLU A 149 -8.50 -15.52 -24.79
CA GLU A 149 -9.67 -15.89 -25.60
C GLU A 149 -10.98 -15.69 -24.83
N LEU A 150 -11.00 -16.10 -23.55
CA LEU A 150 -12.14 -15.88 -22.66
C LEU A 150 -12.49 -14.39 -22.58
N LEU A 151 -11.49 -13.54 -22.28
CA LEU A 151 -11.70 -12.10 -22.07
C LEU A 151 -12.02 -11.38 -23.37
N GLU A 152 -11.35 -11.72 -24.48
CA GLU A 152 -11.58 -11.14 -25.79
C GLU A 152 -13.03 -11.43 -26.27
N LYS A 153 -13.50 -12.68 -26.11
CA LYS A 153 -14.85 -13.08 -26.45
C LYS A 153 -15.91 -12.33 -25.63
N LYS A 154 -15.72 -12.24 -24.29
CA LYS A 154 -16.70 -11.64 -23.37
C LYS A 154 -16.76 -10.11 -23.45
N PHE A 155 -15.63 -9.46 -23.73
CA PHE A 155 -15.54 -8.00 -23.71
C PHE A 155 -15.33 -7.37 -25.09
N LYS A 156 -15.55 -8.14 -26.17
CA LYS A 156 -15.49 -7.64 -27.54
C LYS A 156 -16.34 -6.38 -27.70
N GLY A 157 -15.70 -5.28 -28.10
CA GLY A 157 -16.37 -4.00 -28.33
C GLY A 157 -16.95 -3.31 -27.08
N LYS A 158 -16.63 -3.76 -25.85
CA LYS A 158 -17.11 -3.08 -24.62
C LYS A 158 -16.30 -1.83 -24.29
N PHE A 159 -15.00 -1.86 -24.46
CA PHE A 159 -14.07 -0.78 -24.15
C PHE A 159 -13.68 0.06 -25.37
N ALA A 160 -12.95 1.17 -25.17
CA ALA A 160 -12.33 1.88 -26.29
C ALA A 160 -11.40 0.93 -27.06
N LYS A 161 -10.55 0.24 -26.33
CA LYS A 161 -9.70 -0.87 -26.79
C LYS A 161 -9.42 -1.79 -25.62
N LEU A 162 -9.38 -3.09 -25.81
CA LEU A 162 -8.84 -4.08 -24.90
C LEU A 162 -7.48 -4.54 -25.45
N ILE A 163 -6.41 -4.32 -24.68
CA ILE A 163 -5.03 -4.59 -25.10
C ILE A 163 -4.49 -5.76 -24.26
N PHE A 164 -3.77 -6.65 -24.90
CA PHE A 164 -3.04 -7.74 -24.25
C PHE A 164 -1.54 -7.56 -24.48
N SER A 165 -0.77 -7.66 -23.41
CA SER A 165 0.69 -7.65 -23.47
C SER A 165 1.25 -8.90 -22.83
N TYR A 166 2.42 -9.34 -23.30
CA TYR A 166 3.10 -10.53 -22.81
C TYR A 166 4.52 -10.13 -22.42
N HIS A 167 4.76 -10.06 -21.11
CA HIS A 167 6.08 -9.73 -20.58
C HIS A 167 6.99 -10.95 -20.72
N PRO A 168 8.12 -10.84 -21.46
CA PRO A 168 9.05 -11.95 -21.66
C PRO A 168 9.67 -12.43 -20.35
N ALA A 169 9.92 -13.73 -20.27
CA ALA A 169 10.64 -14.30 -19.15
C ALA A 169 12.13 -13.91 -19.20
N ASN A 170 12.75 -13.74 -18.02
CA ASN A 170 14.22 -13.65 -17.86
C ASN A 170 14.88 -12.44 -18.53
N ILE A 171 14.26 -11.28 -18.56
CA ILE A 171 14.92 -10.05 -18.99
C ILE A 171 16.00 -9.68 -17.98
N LYS A 172 17.23 -9.56 -18.44
CA LYS A 172 18.38 -9.22 -17.58
C LYS A 172 18.22 -7.82 -16.96
N GLY A 173 18.33 -7.75 -15.63
CA GLY A 173 18.25 -6.49 -14.87
C GLY A 173 16.84 -6.12 -14.43
N GLU A 174 15.83 -6.92 -14.76
CA GLU A 174 14.47 -6.74 -14.25
C GLU A 174 14.19 -7.66 -13.06
N VAL A 175 13.46 -7.14 -12.09
CA VAL A 175 12.89 -7.94 -11.02
C VAL A 175 11.59 -8.55 -11.54
N VAL A 176 11.46 -9.84 -11.36
CA VAL A 176 10.23 -10.57 -11.69
C VAL A 176 9.10 -10.08 -10.82
N GLY A 177 7.96 -9.66 -11.42
CA GLY A 177 6.78 -9.28 -10.69
C GLY A 177 5.94 -8.15 -11.30
N LYS A 178 5.11 -7.55 -10.46
CA LYS A 178 4.13 -6.54 -10.85
C LYS A 178 4.77 -5.35 -11.57
N SER A 179 5.91 -4.86 -11.07
CA SER A 179 6.56 -3.64 -11.58
C SER A 179 7.04 -3.79 -13.03
N SER A 180 7.84 -4.83 -13.31
CA SER A 180 8.35 -5.11 -14.65
C SER A 180 7.23 -5.41 -15.64
N ASN A 181 6.21 -6.16 -15.19
CA ASN A 181 5.03 -6.47 -15.99
C ASN A 181 4.20 -5.22 -16.32
N ALA A 182 3.97 -4.33 -15.35
CA ALA A 182 3.29 -3.05 -15.55
C ALA A 182 4.06 -2.16 -16.53
N ALA A 183 5.38 -2.07 -16.38
CA ALA A 183 6.23 -1.31 -17.29
C ALA A 183 6.17 -1.83 -18.74
N TRP A 184 6.14 -3.14 -18.92
CA TRP A 184 5.96 -3.77 -20.23
C TRP A 184 4.57 -3.52 -20.82
N GLY A 185 3.52 -3.61 -19.99
CA GLY A 185 2.15 -3.27 -20.37
C GLY A 185 2.02 -1.83 -20.86
N ALA A 186 2.65 -0.88 -20.16
CA ALA A 186 2.69 0.51 -20.57
C ALA A 186 3.42 0.71 -21.91
N LYS A 187 4.57 0.06 -22.13
CA LYS A 187 5.29 0.09 -23.42
C LYS A 187 4.40 -0.44 -24.57
N THR A 188 3.64 -1.49 -24.30
CA THR A 188 2.72 -2.08 -25.30
C THR A 188 1.58 -1.11 -25.61
N PHE A 189 0.99 -0.48 -24.57
CA PHE A 189 -0.02 0.55 -24.73
C PHE A 189 0.49 1.73 -25.56
N LEU A 190 1.70 2.23 -25.30
CA LEU A 190 2.26 3.36 -26.04
C LEU A 190 2.45 3.06 -27.54
N LYS A 191 2.81 1.83 -27.90
CA LYS A 191 2.89 1.40 -29.30
C LYS A 191 1.51 1.42 -29.95
N GLU A 192 0.47 1.04 -29.23
CA GLU A 192 -0.90 1.07 -29.71
C GLU A 192 -1.42 2.50 -29.81
N MET A 193 -1.17 3.35 -28.82
CA MET A 193 -1.58 4.75 -28.79
C MET A 193 -1.17 5.51 -30.05
N LYS A 194 0.04 5.25 -30.57
CA LYS A 194 0.54 5.90 -31.80
C LYS A 194 -0.33 5.64 -33.05
N LYS A 195 -1.20 4.62 -33.02
CA LYS A 195 -2.12 4.29 -34.12
C LYS A 195 -3.46 5.03 -34.03
N HIS A 196 -3.72 5.71 -32.89
CA HIS A 196 -4.98 6.38 -32.62
C HIS A 196 -4.76 7.88 -32.48
N LYS A 197 -5.19 8.66 -33.49
CA LYS A 197 -5.00 10.12 -33.53
C LYS A 197 -5.77 10.86 -32.41
N ASP A 198 -6.87 10.28 -31.93
CA ASP A 198 -7.73 10.88 -30.90
C ASP A 198 -7.22 10.64 -29.47
N TRP A 199 -6.16 9.84 -29.30
CA TRP A 199 -5.56 9.56 -28.02
C TRP A 199 -4.43 10.55 -27.73
N GLU A 200 -4.83 11.68 -27.15
CA GLU A 200 -3.90 12.75 -26.80
C GLU A 200 -3.33 12.53 -25.39
N MET A 201 -2.00 12.48 -25.26
CA MET A 201 -1.30 12.17 -24.00
C MET A 201 -1.70 13.13 -22.86
N ASP A 202 -1.93 14.39 -23.15
CA ASP A 202 -2.35 15.42 -22.19
C ASP A 202 -3.80 15.27 -21.71
N LYS A 203 -4.61 14.44 -22.38
CA LYS A 203 -5.99 14.10 -22.03
C LYS A 203 -6.16 12.65 -21.56
N MET A 204 -5.06 12.02 -21.18
CA MET A 204 -5.07 10.64 -20.74
C MET A 204 -4.55 10.48 -19.32
N THR A 205 -5.13 9.53 -18.61
CA THR A 205 -4.58 9.03 -17.36
C THR A 205 -4.09 7.61 -17.53
N ILE A 206 -3.17 7.19 -16.65
CA ILE A 206 -2.70 5.81 -16.56
C ILE A 206 -2.81 5.34 -15.13
N SER A 207 -3.35 4.13 -14.94
CA SER A 207 -3.53 3.50 -13.63
C SER A 207 -2.73 2.21 -13.54
N SER A 208 -2.17 1.92 -12.38
CA SER A 208 -1.82 0.56 -11.96
C SER A 208 -3.01 -0.01 -11.20
N LEU A 209 -3.52 -1.15 -11.63
CA LEU A 209 -4.68 -1.81 -11.02
C LEU A 209 -4.36 -3.28 -10.77
N ASP A 210 -4.51 -3.75 -9.53
CA ASP A 210 -4.38 -5.17 -9.24
C ASP A 210 -5.53 -5.97 -9.89
N CYS A 211 -5.24 -7.18 -10.33
CA CYS A 211 -6.15 -7.98 -11.17
C CYS A 211 -7.45 -8.44 -10.48
N ASP A 212 -7.51 -8.35 -9.16
CA ASP A 212 -8.64 -8.76 -8.30
C ASP A 212 -9.46 -7.58 -7.75
N VAL A 213 -9.19 -6.38 -8.24
CA VAL A 213 -9.78 -5.13 -7.73
C VAL A 213 -11.11 -4.81 -8.42
N LEU A 214 -12.09 -4.41 -7.61
CA LEU A 214 -13.39 -3.93 -8.05
C LEU A 214 -13.52 -2.44 -7.72
N LEU A 215 -13.48 -1.61 -8.73
CA LEU A 215 -13.72 -0.18 -8.59
C LEU A 215 -15.20 0.11 -8.35
N HIS A 216 -15.51 1.06 -7.46
CA HIS A 216 -16.87 1.57 -7.31
C HIS A 216 -17.39 2.11 -8.65
N PRO A 217 -18.69 1.95 -9.03
CA PRO A 217 -19.23 2.39 -10.32
C PRO A 217 -18.95 3.85 -10.67
N ASN A 218 -18.84 4.73 -9.68
CA ASN A 218 -18.54 6.15 -9.88
C ASN A 218 -17.04 6.47 -9.92
N HIS A 219 -16.15 5.49 -9.78
CA HIS A 219 -14.72 5.76 -9.56
C HIS A 219 -14.09 6.48 -10.74
N VAL A 220 -14.31 5.98 -11.96
CA VAL A 220 -13.71 6.57 -13.17
C VAL A 220 -14.36 7.93 -13.49
N ALA A 221 -15.64 8.13 -13.18
CA ALA A 221 -16.28 9.44 -13.31
C ALA A 221 -15.69 10.47 -12.32
N ALA A 222 -15.48 10.09 -11.07
CA ALA A 222 -14.84 10.94 -10.07
C ALA A 222 -13.38 11.27 -10.46
N LEU A 223 -12.65 10.29 -10.97
CA LEU A 223 -11.30 10.50 -11.52
C LEU A 223 -11.31 11.48 -12.71
N THR A 224 -12.26 11.33 -13.63
CA THR A 224 -12.41 12.24 -14.77
C THR A 224 -12.69 13.67 -14.31
N TYR A 225 -13.60 13.83 -13.36
CA TYR A 225 -13.88 15.13 -12.75
C TYR A 225 -12.61 15.76 -12.17
N LYS A 226 -11.93 15.04 -11.28
CA LYS A 226 -10.70 15.51 -10.63
C LYS A 226 -9.59 15.84 -11.64
N PHE A 227 -9.45 15.03 -12.67
CA PHE A 227 -8.47 15.27 -13.73
C PHE A 227 -8.80 16.56 -14.53
N LEU A 228 -10.06 16.84 -14.82
CA LEU A 228 -10.47 18.02 -15.59
C LEU A 228 -10.49 19.29 -14.75
N ASP A 229 -10.91 19.18 -13.48
CA ASP A 229 -11.05 20.31 -12.55
C ASP A 229 -9.71 20.79 -11.99
N SER A 230 -8.75 19.87 -11.82
CA SER A 230 -7.46 20.19 -11.18
C SER A 230 -6.55 21.03 -12.11
N PRO A 231 -6.11 22.22 -11.68
CA PRO A 231 -5.06 22.97 -12.38
C PRO A 231 -3.70 22.25 -12.30
N ARG A 232 -3.52 21.35 -11.33
CA ARG A 232 -2.30 20.57 -11.10
C ARG A 232 -2.39 19.12 -11.60
N LYS A 233 -3.28 18.81 -12.53
CA LYS A 233 -3.51 17.44 -13.04
C LYS A 233 -2.26 16.69 -13.52
N TYR A 234 -1.23 17.40 -13.94
CA TYR A 234 0.05 16.81 -14.35
C TYR A 234 1.08 16.71 -13.20
N ARG A 235 0.68 17.03 -11.98
CA ARG A 235 1.47 16.96 -10.75
C ARG A 235 0.69 16.24 -9.63
N THR A 236 -0.35 15.49 -10.00
CA THR A 236 -1.22 14.81 -9.05
C THR A 236 -1.24 13.31 -9.32
N ILE A 237 -1.13 12.53 -8.24
CA ILE A 237 -1.41 11.10 -8.21
C ILE A 237 -2.72 10.93 -7.44
N TRP A 238 -3.68 10.19 -7.99
CA TRP A 238 -4.97 9.93 -7.35
C TRP A 238 -5.00 8.55 -6.71
N GLN A 239 -5.39 8.50 -5.43
CA GLN A 239 -5.45 7.30 -4.61
C GLN A 239 -6.87 7.05 -4.09
N GLY A 240 -7.44 5.88 -4.37
CA GLY A 240 -8.73 5.46 -3.83
C GLY A 240 -8.62 4.69 -2.52
N ALA A 241 -9.76 4.43 -1.88
CA ALA A 241 -9.86 3.70 -0.60
C ALA A 241 -9.80 2.18 -0.84
N ILE A 242 -8.62 1.57 -0.72
CA ILE A 242 -8.43 0.12 -0.91
C ILE A 242 -8.90 -0.64 0.33
N MET A 243 -9.83 -1.55 0.13
CA MET A 243 -10.48 -2.34 1.17
C MET A 243 -10.50 -3.82 0.79
N PHE A 244 -9.99 -4.69 1.63
CA PHE A 244 -9.88 -6.13 1.41
C PHE A 244 -11.17 -6.87 1.83
N TYR A 245 -12.31 -6.54 1.18
CA TYR A 245 -13.62 -7.05 1.58
C TYR A 245 -14.28 -8.01 0.58
N ASN A 246 -13.71 -8.25 -0.61
CA ASN A 246 -14.38 -9.07 -1.63
C ASN A 246 -14.66 -10.50 -1.16
N ASN A 247 -13.67 -11.15 -0.54
CA ASN A 247 -13.73 -12.53 -0.05
C ASN A 247 -13.57 -12.64 1.47
N ILE A 248 -13.74 -11.55 2.21
CA ILE A 248 -13.41 -11.46 3.64
C ILE A 248 -14.09 -12.52 4.51
N GLU A 249 -15.30 -12.94 4.16
CA GLU A 249 -16.05 -13.94 4.92
C GLU A 249 -15.59 -15.39 4.67
N LYS A 250 -14.79 -15.62 3.62
CA LYS A 250 -14.28 -16.95 3.28
C LYS A 250 -12.99 -17.29 4.04
N ILE A 251 -12.18 -16.28 4.38
CA ILE A 251 -10.89 -16.50 5.02
C ILE A 251 -11.00 -16.72 6.54
N PRO A 252 -10.05 -17.42 7.17
CA PRO A 252 -10.05 -17.66 8.61
C PRO A 252 -9.97 -16.39 9.46
N ALA A 253 -10.48 -16.44 10.69
CA ALA A 253 -10.64 -15.27 11.57
C ALA A 253 -9.36 -14.43 11.78
N PRO A 254 -8.16 -14.98 12.04
CA PRO A 254 -6.97 -14.14 12.21
C PRO A 254 -6.63 -13.31 10.96
N MET A 255 -6.68 -13.93 9.76
CA MET A 255 -6.42 -13.23 8.50
C MET A 255 -7.53 -12.24 8.18
N ARG A 256 -8.77 -12.55 8.55
CA ARG A 256 -9.91 -11.65 8.45
C ARG A 256 -9.71 -10.38 9.29
N VAL A 257 -9.32 -10.52 10.55
CA VAL A 257 -9.01 -9.38 11.44
C VAL A 257 -7.89 -8.52 10.88
N PHE A 258 -6.82 -9.13 10.36
CA PHE A 258 -5.72 -8.41 9.71
C PHE A 258 -6.22 -7.56 8.54
N ASN A 259 -6.94 -8.16 7.60
CA ASN A 259 -7.42 -7.46 6.40
C ASN A 259 -8.46 -6.38 6.72
N ARG A 260 -9.30 -6.59 7.76
CA ARG A 260 -10.26 -5.58 8.25
C ARG A 260 -9.55 -4.35 8.82
N ILE A 261 -8.53 -4.55 9.65
CA ILE A 261 -7.72 -3.45 10.20
C ILE A 261 -6.97 -2.74 9.08
N ALA A 262 -6.32 -3.47 8.17
CA ALA A 262 -5.64 -2.89 7.02
C ALA A 262 -6.58 -2.03 6.18
N SER A 263 -7.81 -2.49 5.94
CA SER A 263 -8.83 -1.72 5.20
C SER A 263 -9.19 -0.41 5.90
N VAL A 264 -9.39 -0.43 7.21
CA VAL A 264 -9.73 0.79 7.98
C VAL A 264 -8.53 1.75 8.05
N ILE A 265 -7.30 1.23 8.17
CA ILE A 265 -6.07 2.03 8.12
C ILE A 265 -5.94 2.71 6.74
N ASN A 266 -6.13 1.97 5.66
CA ASN A 266 -6.10 2.52 4.30
C ASN A 266 -7.13 3.65 4.12
N MET A 267 -8.35 3.47 4.63
CA MET A 267 -9.35 4.53 4.64
C MET A 267 -8.89 5.77 5.41
N GLY A 268 -8.38 5.58 6.63
CA GLY A 268 -7.92 6.67 7.48
C GLY A 268 -6.75 7.44 6.86
N THR A 269 -5.85 6.75 6.17
CA THR A 269 -4.69 7.35 5.51
C THR A 269 -5.08 8.35 4.42
N LEU A 270 -6.22 8.16 3.74
CA LEU A 270 -6.74 9.13 2.76
C LEU A 270 -7.02 10.52 3.35
N MET A 271 -7.24 10.61 4.65
CA MET A 271 -7.44 11.88 5.36
C MET A 271 -6.12 12.55 5.81
N ARG A 272 -4.98 11.96 5.47
CA ARG A 272 -3.64 12.39 5.89
C ARG A 272 -2.80 12.84 4.68
N PRO A 273 -3.08 13.99 4.04
CA PRO A 273 -2.32 14.46 2.87
C PRO A 273 -0.83 14.62 3.18
N ASP A 274 -0.49 14.83 4.45
CA ASP A 274 0.88 14.91 4.94
C ASP A 274 1.61 13.56 4.97
N ARG A 275 0.88 12.43 4.95
CA ARG A 275 1.41 11.05 4.97
C ARG A 275 0.99 10.22 3.77
N LEU A 276 0.02 10.70 3.00
CA LEU A 276 -0.51 9.95 1.89
C LEU A 276 0.53 9.80 0.78
N ILE A 277 0.93 8.56 0.57
CA ILE A 277 1.69 8.09 -0.59
C ILE A 277 0.79 7.07 -1.28
N ASN A 278 0.86 6.98 -2.59
CA ASN A 278 0.07 6.00 -3.34
C ASN A 278 0.53 4.57 -3.05
N PHE A 279 -0.41 3.64 -3.09
CA PHE A 279 -0.18 2.22 -2.83
C PHE A 279 -1.13 1.35 -3.65
N SER A 280 -0.68 0.14 -4.02
CA SER A 280 -1.43 -0.92 -4.72
C SER A 280 -2.09 -0.46 -6.03
N THR A 281 -3.21 0.28 -5.93
CA THR A 281 -4.01 0.76 -7.06
C THR A 281 -4.11 2.27 -7.01
N TYR A 282 -3.57 2.94 -8.01
CA TYR A 282 -3.49 4.40 -8.11
C TYR A 282 -3.51 4.86 -9.57
N THR A 283 -3.70 6.16 -9.77
CA THR A 283 -3.77 6.77 -11.10
C THR A 283 -2.98 8.08 -11.14
N LEU A 284 -2.35 8.36 -12.27
CA LEU A 284 -1.73 9.65 -12.56
C LEU A 284 -1.96 10.04 -14.03
N SER A 285 -1.66 11.28 -14.41
CA SER A 285 -1.73 11.66 -15.81
C SER A 285 -0.70 10.88 -16.64
N LEU A 286 -1.06 10.51 -17.86
CA LEU A 286 -0.13 9.85 -18.78
C LEU A 286 1.09 10.74 -19.07
N LYS A 287 0.88 12.06 -19.12
CA LYS A 287 1.95 13.04 -19.32
C LYS A 287 2.98 13.03 -18.20
N LEU A 288 2.54 12.97 -16.91
CA LEU A 288 3.46 12.86 -15.78
C LEU A 288 4.21 11.52 -15.82
N MET A 289 3.51 10.45 -16.17
CA MET A 289 4.09 9.12 -16.27
C MET A 289 5.17 9.04 -17.36
N ASP A 290 4.94 9.68 -18.49
CA ASP A 290 5.91 9.78 -19.60
C ASP A 290 7.12 10.62 -19.20
N GLU A 291 6.92 11.75 -18.53
CA GLU A 291 7.97 12.63 -18.02
C GLU A 291 8.99 11.89 -17.15
N VAL A 292 8.54 10.91 -16.35
CA VAL A 292 9.41 10.13 -15.45
C VAL A 292 9.87 8.78 -16.02
N GLY A 293 9.48 8.44 -17.23
CA GLY A 293 9.92 7.21 -17.92
C GLY A 293 9.24 5.94 -17.41
N TYR A 294 8.01 6.04 -16.95
CA TYR A 294 7.16 4.93 -16.51
C TYR A 294 7.67 4.22 -15.23
N TRP A 295 7.14 3.02 -14.94
CA TRP A 295 7.56 2.21 -13.80
C TRP A 295 8.97 1.67 -13.96
N ASP A 296 9.73 1.66 -12.87
CA ASP A 296 11.05 1.01 -12.84
C ASP A 296 10.84 -0.50 -12.77
N SER A 297 11.54 -1.25 -13.62
CA SER A 297 11.40 -2.72 -13.72
C SER A 297 12.32 -3.50 -12.77
N ASP A 298 13.17 -2.80 -12.01
CA ASP A 298 14.18 -3.36 -11.12
C ASP A 298 13.81 -3.33 -9.63
N VAL A 299 12.53 -3.09 -9.32
CA VAL A 299 12.03 -2.94 -7.94
C VAL A 299 10.76 -3.76 -7.68
N ILE A 300 10.55 -4.16 -6.43
CA ILE A 300 9.29 -4.77 -5.98
C ILE A 300 8.27 -3.70 -5.57
N PRO A 301 8.60 -2.68 -4.72
CA PRO A 301 7.64 -1.68 -4.25
C PRO A 301 7.44 -0.55 -5.28
N GLU A 302 6.81 -0.87 -6.42
CA GLU A 302 6.64 0.07 -7.54
C GLU A 302 5.78 1.28 -7.19
N ASP A 303 4.87 1.12 -6.25
CA ASP A 303 3.94 2.15 -5.79
C ASP A 303 4.65 3.24 -4.96
N TYR A 304 5.48 2.87 -4.01
CA TYR A 304 6.35 3.83 -3.29
C TYR A 304 7.37 4.45 -4.23
N ARG A 305 7.98 3.64 -5.09
CA ARG A 305 8.99 4.09 -6.05
C ARG A 305 8.44 5.16 -6.98
N ILE A 306 7.26 4.98 -7.57
CA ILE A 306 6.71 5.95 -8.52
C ILE A 306 6.40 7.29 -7.86
N PHE A 307 5.95 7.31 -6.58
CA PHE A 307 5.76 8.55 -5.85
C PHE A 307 7.06 9.34 -5.72
N PHE A 308 8.09 8.74 -5.16
CA PHE A 308 9.36 9.44 -4.96
C PHE A 308 10.08 9.76 -6.28
N LYS A 309 9.93 8.90 -7.28
CA LYS A 309 10.44 9.14 -8.64
C LYS A 309 9.82 10.40 -9.25
N THR A 310 8.50 10.51 -9.21
CA THR A 310 7.78 11.70 -9.70
C THR A 310 8.06 12.92 -8.84
N TYR A 311 8.06 12.79 -7.52
CA TYR A 311 8.32 13.86 -6.57
C TYR A 311 9.68 14.53 -6.80
N PHE A 312 10.76 13.76 -6.89
CA PHE A 312 12.10 14.30 -7.12
C PHE A 312 12.33 14.75 -8.58
N ALA A 313 11.66 14.15 -9.56
CA ALA A 313 11.76 14.57 -10.94
C ALA A 313 11.06 15.92 -11.21
N THR A 314 10.08 16.27 -10.38
CA THR A 314 9.30 17.53 -10.50
C THR A 314 9.63 18.53 -9.40
N ASP A 315 10.83 18.47 -8.85
CA ASP A 315 11.33 19.41 -7.84
C ASP A 315 10.43 19.55 -6.59
N GLY A 316 9.70 18.46 -6.23
CA GLY A 316 8.80 18.38 -5.09
C GLY A 316 7.35 18.82 -5.36
N GLU A 317 6.97 19.04 -6.60
CA GLU A 317 5.62 19.54 -6.94
C GLU A 317 4.52 18.48 -6.90
N VAL A 318 4.86 17.17 -6.92
CA VAL A 318 3.86 16.10 -6.95
C VAL A 318 3.21 15.90 -5.59
N GLU A 319 1.89 15.76 -5.60
CA GLU A 319 1.07 15.43 -4.44
C GLU A 319 0.16 14.24 -4.72
N VAL A 320 -0.23 13.55 -3.66
CA VAL A 320 -1.26 12.50 -3.74
C VAL A 320 -2.59 13.06 -3.27
N GLU A 321 -3.60 12.96 -4.14
CA GLU A 321 -4.95 13.42 -3.88
C GLU A 321 -5.90 12.21 -3.68
N PRO A 322 -6.69 12.17 -2.60
CA PRO A 322 -7.60 11.06 -2.36
C PRO A 322 -8.83 11.10 -3.27
N ILE A 323 -9.27 9.92 -3.72
CA ILE A 323 -10.61 9.66 -4.23
C ILE A 323 -11.37 8.91 -3.14
N PHE A 324 -12.32 9.57 -2.48
CA PHE A 324 -13.12 8.97 -1.40
C PHE A 324 -14.22 8.05 -1.96
N LEU A 325 -13.78 7.04 -2.71
CA LEU A 325 -14.63 5.96 -3.21
C LEU A 325 -13.96 4.62 -2.92
N PRO A 326 -14.72 3.58 -2.56
CA PRO A 326 -14.14 2.28 -2.23
C PRO A 326 -13.56 1.60 -3.47
N ILE A 327 -12.43 0.95 -3.25
CA ILE A 327 -11.78 0.03 -4.16
C ILE A 327 -11.73 -1.30 -3.41
N PHE A 328 -12.57 -2.26 -3.78
CA PHE A 328 -12.61 -3.54 -3.11
C PHE A 328 -11.59 -4.51 -3.73
N ALA A 329 -10.73 -5.07 -2.91
CA ALA A 329 -9.72 -6.07 -3.28
C ALA A 329 -9.98 -7.39 -2.57
N ASP A 330 -9.41 -8.47 -3.11
CA ASP A 330 -9.41 -9.77 -2.46
C ASP A 330 -8.33 -9.80 -1.36
N ALA A 331 -8.69 -10.35 -0.20
CA ALA A 331 -7.72 -10.80 0.77
C ALA A 331 -7.01 -12.07 0.25
N ALA A 332 -5.78 -12.30 0.69
CA ALA A 332 -5.05 -13.52 0.37
C ALA A 332 -5.84 -14.76 0.84
N GLU A 333 -6.11 -15.65 -0.06
CA GLU A 333 -6.89 -16.89 0.18
C GLU A 333 -6.16 -18.06 -0.48
N ALA A 334 -6.11 -19.19 0.20
CA ALA A 334 -5.62 -20.45 -0.31
C ALA A 334 -6.38 -21.59 0.38
N ASP A 335 -6.25 -22.81 -0.11
CA ASP A 335 -6.94 -23.98 0.44
C ASP A 335 -6.48 -24.28 1.87
N GLY A 336 -7.41 -24.15 2.82
CA GLY A 336 -7.20 -24.47 4.22
C GLY A 336 -6.51 -23.37 5.03
N PHE A 337 -6.50 -23.57 6.36
CA PHE A 337 -6.02 -22.57 7.32
C PHE A 337 -4.54 -22.25 7.15
N TRP A 338 -3.68 -23.26 7.12
CA TRP A 338 -2.23 -23.06 7.11
C TRP A 338 -1.71 -22.48 5.80
N ASN A 339 -2.29 -22.86 4.66
CA ASN A 339 -1.91 -22.29 3.37
C ASN A 339 -2.34 -20.81 3.29
N THR A 340 -3.56 -20.49 3.75
CA THR A 340 -4.00 -19.08 3.84
C THR A 340 -3.14 -18.28 4.81
N PHE A 341 -2.74 -18.86 5.94
CA PHE A 341 -1.82 -18.23 6.89
C PHE A 341 -0.48 -17.90 6.23
N THR A 342 0.15 -18.90 5.61
CA THR A 342 1.46 -18.72 4.96
C THR A 342 1.36 -17.71 3.81
N ASN A 343 0.28 -17.76 3.02
CA ASN A 343 0.06 -16.86 1.90
C ASN A 343 -0.10 -15.40 2.40
N THR A 344 -0.86 -15.20 3.47
CA THR A 344 -1.00 -13.87 4.11
C THR A 344 0.35 -13.39 4.69
N TYR A 345 1.10 -14.27 5.35
CA TYR A 345 2.43 -13.95 5.87
C TYR A 345 3.39 -13.49 4.76
N GLU A 346 3.47 -14.25 3.67
CA GLU A 346 4.33 -13.91 2.53
C GLU A 346 3.90 -12.61 1.83
N GLN A 347 2.58 -12.34 1.76
CA GLN A 347 2.07 -11.08 1.25
C GLN A 347 2.53 -9.90 2.11
N VAL A 348 2.38 -9.99 3.44
CA VAL A 348 2.78 -8.93 4.36
C VAL A 348 4.29 -8.73 4.37
N LYS A 349 5.07 -9.81 4.28
CA LYS A 349 6.53 -9.73 4.14
C LYS A 349 6.94 -8.95 2.88
N ARG A 350 6.23 -9.14 1.76
CA ARG A 350 6.47 -8.33 0.55
C ARG A 350 6.09 -6.87 0.74
N TRP A 351 5.01 -6.57 1.47
CA TRP A 351 4.69 -5.18 1.78
C TRP A 351 5.78 -4.53 2.65
N ALA A 352 6.25 -5.24 3.68
CA ALA A 352 7.36 -4.78 4.52
C ALA A 352 8.69 -4.66 3.76
N TRP A 353 8.85 -5.38 2.64
CA TRP A 353 10.00 -5.22 1.73
C TRP A 353 10.06 -3.83 1.08
N GLY A 354 9.01 -3.02 1.22
CA GLY A 354 9.02 -1.60 0.90
C GLY A 354 10.23 -0.86 1.46
N ALA A 355 10.75 -1.28 2.60
CA ALA A 355 11.99 -0.77 3.20
C ALA A 355 13.24 -0.91 2.30
N SER A 356 13.22 -1.79 1.29
CA SER A 356 14.30 -1.88 0.30
C SER A 356 14.44 -0.61 -0.54
N ASP A 357 13.34 0.13 -0.70
CA ASP A 357 13.32 1.40 -1.44
C ASP A 357 13.83 2.60 -0.62
N ASP A 358 14.01 2.45 0.70
CA ASP A 358 14.60 3.47 1.56
C ASP A 358 15.98 3.91 1.05
N VAL A 359 16.72 2.99 0.44
CA VAL A 359 18.03 3.30 -0.19
C VAL A 359 17.88 4.34 -1.30
N TYR A 360 16.90 4.15 -2.18
CA TYR A 360 16.61 5.11 -3.26
C TYR A 360 16.14 6.44 -2.68
N ILE A 361 15.20 6.38 -1.76
CA ILE A 361 14.58 7.56 -1.14
C ILE A 361 15.63 8.41 -0.41
N ILE A 362 16.48 7.78 0.41
CA ILE A 362 17.54 8.48 1.17
C ILE A 362 18.61 9.05 0.21
N LYS A 363 19.03 8.28 -0.80
CA LYS A 363 19.99 8.79 -1.79
C LYS A 363 19.43 9.99 -2.54
N LYS A 364 18.19 9.91 -3.02
CA LYS A 364 17.52 11.03 -3.70
C LYS A 364 17.38 12.23 -2.76
N TYR A 365 16.93 12.03 -1.52
CA TYR A 365 16.85 13.10 -0.52
C TYR A 365 18.17 13.84 -0.31
N ILE A 366 19.29 13.10 -0.20
CA ILE A 366 20.62 13.69 0.02
C ILE A 366 21.15 14.39 -1.22
N LEU A 367 20.93 13.80 -2.41
CA LEU A 367 21.50 14.30 -3.67
C LEU A 367 20.69 15.43 -4.30
N ASP A 368 19.38 15.45 -4.05
CA ASP A 368 18.49 16.47 -4.59
C ASP A 368 18.69 17.82 -3.90
N GLU A 369 18.79 18.90 -4.70
CA GLU A 369 18.97 20.28 -4.25
C GLU A 369 17.78 21.18 -4.56
N LYS A 370 16.82 20.69 -5.33
CA LYS A 370 15.75 21.51 -5.90
C LYS A 370 14.46 21.45 -5.09
N ALA A 371 14.03 20.26 -4.67
CA ALA A 371 12.82 20.10 -3.87
C ALA A 371 12.93 20.86 -2.53
N PRO A 372 11.85 21.48 -2.04
CA PRO A 372 11.83 22.24 -0.80
C PRO A 372 12.32 21.41 0.38
N PHE A 373 13.32 21.92 1.11
CA PHE A 373 14.03 21.14 2.14
C PHE A 373 13.10 20.57 3.21
N TRP A 374 12.22 21.38 3.78
CA TRP A 374 11.33 20.93 4.85
C TRP A 374 10.26 19.95 4.36
N ASP A 375 9.69 20.17 3.18
CA ASP A 375 8.69 19.25 2.63
C ASP A 375 9.30 17.86 2.36
N LYS A 376 10.43 17.80 1.63
CA LYS A 376 11.10 16.51 1.38
C LYS A 376 11.58 15.84 2.66
N THR A 377 12.03 16.59 3.67
CA THR A 377 12.49 16.05 4.95
C THR A 377 11.33 15.40 5.70
N ILE A 378 10.20 16.09 5.81
CA ILE A 378 9.01 15.57 6.49
C ILE A 378 8.50 14.30 5.79
N ARG A 379 8.40 14.29 4.47
CA ARG A 379 7.94 13.12 3.70
C ARG A 379 8.86 11.91 3.86
N VAL A 380 10.16 12.12 3.73
CA VAL A 380 11.15 11.04 3.90
C VAL A 380 11.14 10.50 5.33
N LEU A 381 11.16 11.39 6.34
CA LEU A 381 11.12 10.95 7.75
C LEU A 381 9.85 10.15 8.08
N LYS A 382 8.69 10.53 7.51
CA LYS A 382 7.44 9.79 7.74
C LYS A 382 7.46 8.40 7.12
N VAL A 383 8.04 8.23 5.95
CA VAL A 383 8.19 6.91 5.32
C VAL A 383 9.17 6.05 6.11
N LEU A 384 10.32 6.61 6.47
CA LEU A 384 11.29 5.90 7.30
C LEU A 384 10.71 5.52 8.67
N GLU A 385 9.94 6.42 9.29
CA GLU A 385 9.21 6.13 10.52
C GLU A 385 8.26 4.94 10.35
N ASP A 386 7.42 4.94 9.32
CA ASP A 386 6.47 3.86 9.07
C ASP A 386 7.20 2.54 8.80
N HIS A 387 8.25 2.51 7.98
CA HIS A 387 9.05 1.32 7.72
C HIS A 387 9.76 0.82 8.98
N MET A 388 10.47 1.68 9.72
CA MET A 388 11.24 1.25 10.90
C MET A 388 10.35 0.79 12.07
N LEU A 389 9.19 1.43 12.27
CA LEU A 389 8.30 1.09 13.37
C LEU A 389 7.43 -0.14 13.08
N TRP A 390 7.18 -0.46 11.82
CA TRP A 390 6.35 -1.61 11.45
C TRP A 390 6.78 -2.92 12.14
N PRO A 391 8.03 -3.39 12.02
CA PRO A 391 8.47 -4.62 12.67
C PRO A 391 8.64 -4.49 14.20
N VAL A 392 8.71 -3.29 14.75
CA VAL A 392 9.12 -3.03 16.14
C VAL A 392 7.94 -2.88 17.10
N ASN A 393 6.84 -2.26 16.61
CA ASN A 393 5.71 -1.85 17.45
C ASN A 393 5.25 -2.89 18.45
N TRP A 394 4.88 -4.08 17.95
CA TRP A 394 4.28 -5.13 18.77
C TRP A 394 5.23 -5.67 19.82
N PHE A 395 6.54 -5.70 19.53
CA PHE A 395 7.54 -6.11 20.52
C PHE A 395 7.64 -5.10 21.66
N ILE A 396 7.70 -3.80 21.35
CA ILE A 396 7.83 -2.77 22.39
C ILE A 396 6.55 -2.66 23.21
N ILE A 397 5.39 -2.62 22.57
CA ILE A 397 4.08 -2.49 23.25
C ILE A 397 3.83 -3.67 24.20
N THR A 398 4.20 -4.89 23.82
CA THR A 398 3.89 -6.08 24.62
C THR A 398 4.97 -6.42 25.65
N LEU A 399 6.23 -6.25 25.30
CA LEU A 399 7.36 -6.70 26.12
C LEU A 399 8.14 -5.56 26.76
N GLY A 400 8.07 -4.36 26.16
CA GLY A 400 8.90 -3.22 26.54
C GLY A 400 8.81 -2.85 28.03
N ALA A 401 7.61 -2.75 28.57
CA ALA A 401 7.41 -2.33 29.95
C ALA A 401 7.62 -3.44 30.99
N THR A 402 7.50 -4.70 30.59
CA THR A 402 7.58 -5.85 31.52
C THR A 402 8.98 -6.41 31.65
N LEU A 403 9.79 -6.40 30.56
CA LEU A 403 11.14 -6.97 30.58
C LEU A 403 12.12 -6.23 31.50
N PRO A 404 12.18 -4.88 31.54
CA PRO A 404 13.18 -4.18 32.35
C PRO A 404 13.14 -4.49 33.85
N PRO A 405 11.98 -4.44 34.53
CA PRO A 405 11.92 -4.81 35.95
C PRO A 405 12.11 -6.30 36.18
N LEU A 406 11.83 -7.17 35.18
CA LEU A 406 12.06 -8.60 35.29
C LEU A 406 13.57 -8.96 35.21
N LEU A 407 14.32 -8.25 34.36
CA LEU A 407 15.74 -8.54 34.07
C LEU A 407 16.70 -7.84 35.02
N ASN A 408 16.32 -6.73 35.67
CA ASN A 408 17.14 -5.92 36.51
C ASN A 408 16.51 -5.70 37.91
N ASP A 409 16.93 -6.48 38.89
CA ASP A 409 16.46 -6.40 40.28
C ASP A 409 16.69 -5.02 40.93
N LYS A 410 17.79 -4.35 40.63
CA LYS A 410 18.04 -3.00 41.14
C LYS A 410 17.03 -2.01 40.59
N PHE A 411 16.73 -2.11 39.29
CA PHE A 411 15.74 -1.28 38.66
C PHE A 411 14.31 -1.59 39.15
N SER A 412 13.96 -2.86 39.33
CA SER A 412 12.64 -3.28 39.83
C SER A 412 12.30 -2.71 41.21
N ARG A 413 13.34 -2.40 42.03
CA ARG A 413 13.17 -1.80 43.38
C ARG A 413 12.97 -0.28 43.36
N THR A 414 13.21 0.36 42.22
CA THR A 414 12.97 1.80 42.07
C THR A 414 11.47 2.10 41.88
N VAL A 415 11.05 3.33 42.18
CA VAL A 415 9.65 3.74 41.96
C VAL A 415 9.27 3.57 40.49
N ILE A 416 10.10 4.05 39.58
CA ILE A 416 9.83 3.95 38.14
C ILE A 416 9.79 2.48 37.66
N GLY A 417 10.69 1.62 38.16
CA GLY A 417 10.71 0.20 37.80
C GLY A 417 9.45 -0.55 38.25
N LYS A 418 8.91 -0.20 39.43
CA LYS A 418 7.64 -0.77 39.94
C LYS A 418 6.42 -0.26 39.19
N THR A 419 6.41 0.99 38.79
CA THR A 419 5.24 1.64 38.19
C THR A 419 5.21 1.56 36.66
N LEU A 420 6.35 1.28 36.00
CA LEU A 420 6.46 1.24 34.55
C LEU A 420 5.40 0.34 33.88
N PRO A 421 5.19 -0.93 34.30
CA PRO A 421 4.16 -1.78 33.69
C PRO A 421 2.74 -1.22 33.85
N GLN A 422 2.42 -0.62 35.01
CA GLN A 422 1.10 -0.03 35.28
C GLN A 422 0.87 1.21 34.41
N VAL A 423 1.86 2.09 34.28
CA VAL A 423 1.79 3.29 33.44
C VAL A 423 1.61 2.90 31.97
N ALA A 424 2.42 1.98 31.47
CA ALA A 424 2.30 1.46 30.11
C ALA A 424 0.92 0.84 29.86
N SER A 425 0.45 -0.02 30.77
CA SER A 425 -0.87 -0.63 30.66
C SER A 425 -2.01 0.40 30.66
N ALA A 426 -1.92 1.45 31.47
CA ALA A 426 -2.93 2.52 31.48
C ALA A 426 -2.96 3.26 30.12
N ILE A 427 -1.80 3.61 29.55
CA ILE A 427 -1.72 4.29 28.24
C ILE A 427 -2.29 3.39 27.15
N LEU A 428 -1.91 2.11 27.12
CA LEU A 428 -2.37 1.16 26.11
C LEU A 428 -3.88 0.85 26.26
N THR A 429 -4.40 0.84 27.48
CA THR A 429 -5.85 0.69 27.72
C THR A 429 -6.64 1.84 27.11
N LEU A 430 -6.13 3.08 27.18
CA LEU A 430 -6.74 4.20 26.48
C LEU A 430 -6.77 4.01 24.95
N SER A 431 -5.76 3.33 24.39
CA SER A 431 -5.73 3.02 22.95
C SER A 431 -6.85 2.06 22.53
N LEU A 432 -7.41 1.24 23.43
CA LEU A 432 -8.54 0.36 23.14
C LEU A 432 -9.83 1.13 22.79
N VAL A 433 -9.98 2.36 23.28
CA VAL A 433 -11.11 3.23 22.89
C VAL A 433 -11.05 3.49 21.37
N SER A 434 -9.85 3.72 20.84
CA SER A 434 -9.64 3.89 19.40
C SER A 434 -9.99 2.63 18.62
N LEU A 435 -9.69 1.45 19.16
CA LEU A 435 -10.06 0.17 18.55
C LEU A 435 -11.57 0.02 18.42
N LEU A 436 -12.35 0.46 19.40
CA LEU A 436 -13.82 0.41 19.30
C LEU A 436 -14.32 1.26 18.13
N ALA A 437 -13.77 2.45 17.92
CA ALA A 437 -14.12 3.28 16.76
C ALA A 437 -13.75 2.60 15.45
N ILE A 438 -12.57 1.96 15.36
CA ILE A 438 -12.12 1.19 14.20
C ILE A 438 -13.07 0.03 13.90
N ILE A 439 -13.53 -0.71 14.93
CA ILE A 439 -14.50 -1.81 14.78
C ILE A 439 -15.83 -1.27 14.22
N VAL A 440 -16.32 -0.15 14.74
CA VAL A 440 -17.57 0.45 14.24
C VAL A 440 -17.45 0.90 12.78
N VAL A 441 -16.31 1.50 12.40
CA VAL A 441 -16.05 1.90 11.01
C VAL A 441 -16.00 0.67 10.11
N ASP A 442 -15.28 -0.38 10.49
CA ASP A 442 -15.22 -1.63 9.74
C ASP A 442 -16.61 -2.24 9.52
N LEU A 443 -17.43 -2.34 10.56
CA LEU A 443 -18.78 -2.89 10.46
C LEU A 443 -19.69 -2.10 9.52
N LYS A 444 -19.50 -0.77 9.44
CA LYS A 444 -20.29 0.09 8.56
C LYS A 444 -19.75 0.13 7.12
N ALA A 445 -18.43 0.01 6.94
CA ALA A 445 -17.79 0.10 5.64
C ALA A 445 -17.88 -1.20 4.82
N ARG A 446 -18.03 -2.36 5.50
CA ARG A 446 -18.13 -3.65 4.81
C ARG A 446 -19.41 -3.76 3.97
N PRO A 447 -19.32 -4.32 2.75
CA PRO A 447 -20.49 -4.72 1.99
C PRO A 447 -21.35 -5.72 2.77
N LYS A 448 -22.65 -5.59 2.66
CA LYS A 448 -23.57 -6.59 3.24
C LYS A 448 -23.49 -7.88 2.42
N VAL A 449 -23.11 -8.97 3.07
CA VAL A 449 -23.09 -10.30 2.46
C VAL A 449 -24.45 -10.97 2.73
N GLU A 450 -25.14 -11.35 1.66
CA GLU A 450 -26.39 -12.12 1.74
C GLU A 450 -26.08 -13.57 2.19
N GLY A 451 -26.97 -14.16 2.98
CA GLY A 451 -26.80 -15.53 3.48
C GLY A 451 -25.83 -15.68 4.65
N LEU A 452 -25.20 -14.60 5.14
CA LEU A 452 -24.37 -14.70 6.33
C LEU A 452 -25.23 -14.95 7.57
N SER A 453 -24.92 -16.04 8.31
CA SER A 453 -25.59 -16.40 9.56
C SER A 453 -25.57 -15.23 10.56
N TRP A 454 -26.66 -15.01 11.25
CA TRP A 454 -26.79 -13.96 12.25
C TRP A 454 -25.73 -14.09 13.37
N TRP A 455 -25.41 -15.32 13.78
CA TRP A 455 -24.33 -15.58 14.73
C TRP A 455 -22.97 -15.01 14.28
N ARG A 456 -22.62 -15.22 13.01
CA ARG A 456 -21.39 -14.66 12.46
C ARG A 456 -21.38 -13.14 12.49
N ARG A 457 -22.54 -12.50 12.25
CA ARG A 457 -22.67 -11.04 12.35
C ARG A 457 -22.44 -10.55 13.78
N VAL A 458 -23.01 -11.24 14.77
CA VAL A 458 -22.87 -10.88 16.20
C VAL A 458 -21.45 -11.17 16.70
N LEU A 459 -20.84 -12.28 16.31
CA LEU A 459 -19.49 -12.65 16.76
C LEU A 459 -18.37 -11.88 16.04
N SER A 460 -18.62 -11.33 14.86
CA SER A 460 -17.62 -10.65 14.06
C SER A 460 -16.86 -9.52 14.77
N PRO A 461 -17.46 -8.64 15.60
CA PRO A 461 -16.71 -7.65 16.38
C PRO A 461 -15.75 -8.25 17.41
N PHE A 462 -16.13 -9.41 17.99
CA PHE A 462 -15.32 -10.07 19.02
C PHE A 462 -14.08 -10.74 18.45
N GLU A 463 -14.00 -10.97 17.12
CA GLU A 463 -12.79 -11.49 16.49
C GLU A 463 -11.58 -10.58 16.71
N PHE A 464 -11.79 -9.27 16.96
CA PHE A 464 -10.71 -8.32 17.25
C PHE A 464 -9.95 -8.63 18.54
N ILE A 465 -10.43 -9.54 19.40
CA ILE A 465 -9.64 -10.08 20.52
C ILE A 465 -8.37 -10.77 20.04
N LEU A 466 -8.34 -11.22 18.79
CA LEU A 466 -7.16 -11.82 18.15
C LEU A 466 -6.11 -10.78 17.74
N LEU A 467 -6.37 -9.48 17.91
CA LEU A 467 -5.48 -8.41 17.45
C LEU A 467 -4.02 -8.55 17.92
N PRO A 468 -3.71 -8.92 19.19
CA PRO A 468 -2.33 -9.12 19.60
C PRO A 468 -1.63 -10.23 18.79
N VAL A 469 -2.31 -11.35 18.56
CA VAL A 469 -1.79 -12.48 17.75
C VAL A 469 -1.58 -12.03 16.30
N VAL A 470 -2.58 -11.37 15.74
CA VAL A 470 -2.54 -10.82 14.37
C VAL A 470 -1.40 -9.82 14.22
N GLY A 471 -1.21 -8.94 15.20
CA GLY A 471 -0.13 -7.96 15.20
C GLY A 471 1.27 -8.57 15.18
N PHE A 472 1.49 -9.67 15.87
CA PHE A 472 2.75 -10.40 15.79
C PHE A 472 2.92 -11.13 14.46
N PHE A 473 1.97 -12.00 14.11
CA PHE A 473 2.14 -12.94 12.99
C PHE A 473 1.92 -12.32 11.61
N PHE A 474 1.12 -11.25 11.51
CA PHE A 474 0.83 -10.57 10.23
C PHE A 474 1.28 -9.10 10.22
N SER A 475 2.14 -8.68 11.15
CA SER A 475 2.77 -7.36 11.10
C SER A 475 4.24 -7.45 11.52
N ALA A 476 4.54 -7.68 12.81
CA ALA A 476 5.89 -7.59 13.33
C ALA A 476 6.84 -8.65 12.76
N ILE A 477 6.46 -9.93 12.79
CA ILE A 477 7.34 -11.05 12.35
C ILE A 477 7.63 -10.99 10.84
N PRO A 478 6.63 -10.80 9.95
CA PRO A 478 6.92 -10.61 8.52
C PRO A 478 7.79 -9.38 8.25
N GLY A 479 7.58 -8.30 9.02
CA GLY A 479 8.39 -7.08 8.93
C GLY A 479 9.84 -7.31 9.30
N ILE A 480 10.12 -7.97 10.45
CA ILE A 480 11.49 -8.25 10.85
C ILE A 480 12.17 -9.29 9.95
N ASP A 481 11.42 -10.27 9.39
CA ASP A 481 11.95 -11.20 8.39
C ASP A 481 12.42 -10.43 7.14
N ALA A 482 11.59 -9.53 6.59
CA ALA A 482 11.94 -8.70 5.44
C ALA A 482 13.20 -7.86 5.72
N HIS A 483 13.23 -7.13 6.84
CA HIS A 483 14.36 -6.28 7.23
C HIS A 483 15.64 -7.07 7.49
N THR A 484 15.53 -8.25 8.10
CA THR A 484 16.68 -9.13 8.34
C THR A 484 17.25 -9.67 7.04
N ARG A 485 16.39 -10.07 6.09
CA ARG A 485 16.83 -10.50 4.75
C ARG A 485 17.55 -9.39 4.02
N LEU A 486 16.99 -8.18 4.03
CA LEU A 486 17.62 -7.02 3.41
C LEU A 486 18.99 -6.73 4.05
N MET A 487 19.06 -6.74 5.39
CA MET A 487 20.30 -6.57 6.15
C MET A 487 21.36 -7.63 5.82
N LEU A 488 20.94 -8.87 5.54
CA LEU A 488 21.84 -9.98 5.17
C LEU A 488 22.14 -10.08 3.66
N GLY A 489 21.52 -9.23 2.82
CA GLY A 489 21.63 -9.27 1.36
C GLY A 489 20.92 -10.46 0.72
N LYS A 490 19.90 -11.01 1.38
CA LYS A 490 19.04 -12.09 0.88
C LYS A 490 17.78 -11.47 0.28
N TYR A 491 17.85 -11.08 -0.99
CA TYR A 491 16.74 -10.39 -1.66
C TYR A 491 15.53 -11.30 -1.84
N LEU A 492 14.34 -10.69 -1.79
CA LEU A 492 13.10 -11.39 -2.08
C LEU A 492 12.91 -11.50 -3.60
N GLU A 493 12.32 -12.62 -4.01
CA GLU A 493 11.72 -12.77 -5.33
C GLU A 493 10.23 -12.45 -5.21
N ASP A 494 9.67 -11.71 -6.17
CA ASP A 494 8.24 -11.47 -6.18
C ASP A 494 7.51 -12.73 -6.68
N ARG A 495 6.97 -13.49 -5.75
CA ARG A 495 6.04 -14.59 -6.02
C ARG A 495 4.64 -14.03 -5.83
N GLY A 496 3.86 -13.91 -6.90
CA GLY A 496 2.47 -13.45 -6.80
C GLY A 496 1.71 -14.11 -5.64
N THR A 497 0.80 -13.37 -4.99
CA THR A 497 -0.08 -13.93 -3.94
C THR A 497 -1.13 -14.81 -4.58
N GLU A 498 -1.27 -16.06 -4.14
CA GLU A 498 -2.37 -16.90 -4.57
C GLU A 498 -3.71 -16.32 -4.09
N LYS A 499 -4.68 -16.25 -5.00
CA LYS A 499 -6.06 -15.82 -4.76
C LYS A 499 -6.95 -16.81 -5.49
N VAL A 500 -7.68 -17.59 -4.75
CA VAL A 500 -8.54 -18.67 -5.26
C VAL A 500 -9.91 -18.13 -5.69
#